data_32499facaf1fe6578b3ba6d32dc92760
#
_entry.id   32499facaf1fe6578b3ba6d32dc92760
#
_cell.length_a   1.000
_cell.length_b   1.000
_cell.length_c   1.000
_cell.angle_alpha   90.00
_cell.angle_beta   90.00
_cell.angle_gamma   90.00
#
_symmetry.space_group_name_H-M   'P 1'
#
loop_
_entity.id
_entity.type
_entity.pdbx_description
1 polymer ?
#
loop_
_entity_poly.entity_id
_entity_poly.type
_entity_poly.pdbx_seq_one_letter_code
_entity_poly.pdbx_strand_id
1 'polypeptide(L)'
;MTGIVRFGFVTLAVLVTCQEANAQLSYQVGQNVSPAYEGWERNEDGSFNLVFGYMNRNWQEQLNVPIGPGNNISPGPADQGQPTHLLPRRNRYVFKVRVPADFGDKELVWTLTTKGKTEAAYGTLRLDYMLDYMVIASETGALGIGVSTEESRANIPPTITLMGEPVRTATVGQPVTLVAHITDDDLPRVGRIRPPRESDGPPTLNASQLRPPARFTVQKVNGLHLSWFVFRGESEVKFDPPQIKTWEDTRTGANSPWAPLFRRPPVPEDGEYTVQVTFDQPGTYLLRGRADDGGLYNDTDVTIIVSPATTFE
;
A
#
# COMPACT_ATOMS: atom_id res chain seq x y z
N MET A 1 48.42 -47.18 -55.50
CA MET A 1 47.83 -45.86 -55.71
C MET A 1 46.77 -45.65 -54.63
N THR A 2 47.15 -44.95 -53.58
CA THR A 2 46.39 -44.80 -52.37
C THR A 2 45.76 -43.40 -52.37
N GLY A 3 44.42 -43.33 -52.50
CA GLY A 3 43.65 -42.07 -52.41
C GLY A 3 43.28 -41.79 -50.98
N ILE A 4 43.73 -40.70 -50.43
CA ILE A 4 43.40 -40.18 -49.08
C ILE A 4 42.16 -39.27 -49.25
N VAL A 5 41.07 -39.70 -48.71
CA VAL A 5 39.84 -38.84 -48.58
C VAL A 5 40.00 -38.01 -47.29
N ARG A 6 40.15 -36.68 -47.45
CA ARG A 6 40.10 -35.73 -46.35
C ARG A 6 38.66 -35.39 -46.03
N PHE A 7 38.17 -35.80 -44.87
CA PHE A 7 36.95 -35.30 -44.26
C PHE A 7 37.20 -33.95 -43.62
N GLY A 8 36.67 -32.91 -44.20
CA GLY A 8 36.65 -31.60 -43.59
C GLY A 8 35.54 -31.51 -42.55
N PHE A 9 35.87 -31.35 -41.27
CA PHE A 9 34.92 -30.99 -40.21
C PHE A 9 34.58 -29.50 -40.34
N VAL A 10 33.35 -29.20 -40.72
CA VAL A 10 32.81 -27.84 -40.64
C VAL A 10 32.23 -27.69 -39.23
N THR A 11 32.95 -27.00 -38.36
CA THR A 11 32.44 -26.62 -37.02
C THR A 11 31.52 -25.41 -37.20
N LEU A 12 30.20 -25.64 -37.14
CA LEU A 12 29.22 -24.58 -37.11
C LEU A 12 29.21 -23.97 -35.70
N ALA A 13 29.85 -22.83 -35.53
CA ALA A 13 29.76 -22.04 -34.30
C ALA A 13 28.38 -21.38 -34.24
N VAL A 14 27.49 -21.92 -33.44
CA VAL A 14 26.21 -21.28 -33.11
C VAL A 14 26.52 -20.15 -32.13
N LEU A 15 26.58 -18.94 -32.62
CA LEU A 15 26.55 -17.73 -31.79
C LEU A 15 25.18 -17.62 -31.17
N VAL A 16 25.02 -18.10 -29.92
CA VAL A 16 23.89 -17.79 -29.10
C VAL A 16 24.04 -16.34 -28.70
N THR A 17 23.42 -15.44 -29.42
CA THR A 17 23.17 -14.06 -28.93
C THR A 17 22.21 -14.19 -27.76
N CYS A 18 22.71 -14.12 -26.53
CA CYS A 18 21.90 -13.83 -25.37
C CYS A 18 21.28 -12.44 -25.59
N GLN A 19 20.09 -12.40 -26.17
CA GLN A 19 19.26 -11.20 -26.01
C GLN A 19 19.04 -11.07 -24.50
N GLU A 20 19.55 -9.99 -23.93
CA GLU A 20 19.16 -9.61 -22.59
C GLU A 20 17.63 -9.50 -22.59
N ALA A 21 16.98 -10.52 -22.07
CA ALA A 21 15.58 -10.40 -21.73
C ALA A 21 15.51 -9.22 -20.77
N ASN A 22 14.85 -8.13 -21.17
CA ASN A 22 14.49 -7.07 -20.28
C ASN A 22 13.46 -7.63 -19.28
N ALA A 23 13.96 -8.48 -18.35
CA ALA A 23 13.21 -8.88 -17.18
C ALA A 23 12.89 -7.60 -16.45
N GLN A 24 11.62 -7.38 -16.16
CA GLN A 24 11.19 -6.24 -15.38
C GLN A 24 11.95 -6.27 -14.05
N LEU A 25 12.95 -5.41 -13.91
CA LEU A 25 13.81 -5.38 -12.74
C LEU A 25 12.95 -4.96 -11.55
N SER A 26 12.79 -5.85 -10.58
CA SER A 26 12.16 -5.55 -9.30
C SER A 26 13.26 -5.33 -8.27
N TYR A 27 13.29 -4.14 -7.69
CA TYR A 27 14.28 -3.76 -6.69
C TYR A 27 13.74 -3.99 -5.28
N GLN A 28 14.50 -4.70 -4.45
CA GLN A 28 14.15 -4.90 -3.05
C GLN A 28 14.40 -3.62 -2.24
N VAL A 29 15.52 -2.97 -2.49
CA VAL A 29 16.00 -1.80 -1.76
C VAL A 29 16.74 -0.82 -2.70
N GLY A 30 17.02 0.39 -2.21
CA GLY A 30 17.91 1.35 -2.89
C GLY A 30 17.21 2.30 -3.86
N GLN A 31 15.91 2.17 -4.07
CA GLN A 31 15.14 3.02 -4.99
C GLN A 31 14.55 4.24 -4.28
N ASN A 32 14.29 5.29 -5.04
CA ASN A 32 13.61 6.48 -4.56
C ASN A 32 12.11 6.29 -4.40
N VAL A 33 11.48 7.22 -3.68
CA VAL A 33 10.03 7.35 -3.53
C VAL A 33 9.54 8.53 -4.34
N SER A 34 8.49 8.34 -5.12
CA SER A 34 7.84 9.41 -5.88
C SER A 34 6.52 9.81 -5.22
N PRO A 35 6.34 11.07 -4.82
CA PRO A 35 5.05 11.57 -4.37
C PRO A 35 4.05 11.53 -5.53
N ALA A 36 2.76 11.45 -5.21
CA ALA A 36 1.70 11.44 -6.19
C ALA A 36 0.53 12.30 -5.72
N TYR A 37 -0.04 13.06 -6.64
CA TYR A 37 -1.32 13.70 -6.43
C TYR A 37 -2.42 12.74 -6.89
N GLU A 38 -3.38 12.44 -6.00
CA GLU A 38 -4.45 11.48 -6.27
C GLU A 38 -5.72 12.16 -6.75
N GLY A 39 -5.93 13.42 -6.33
CA GLY A 39 -7.12 14.20 -6.66
C GLY A 39 -7.63 15.04 -5.49
N TRP A 40 -8.87 15.52 -5.59
CA TRP A 40 -9.49 16.36 -4.58
C TRP A 40 -10.94 15.96 -4.31
N GLU A 41 -11.35 16.19 -3.07
CA GLU A 41 -12.71 15.98 -2.57
C GLU A 41 -13.31 17.33 -2.13
N ARG A 42 -14.61 17.50 -2.31
CA ARG A 42 -15.32 18.67 -1.81
C ARG A 42 -15.90 18.38 -0.43
N ASN A 43 -15.67 19.28 0.51
CA ASN A 43 -16.27 19.24 1.84
C ASN A 43 -17.64 19.92 1.84
N GLU A 44 -18.51 19.56 2.82
CA GLU A 44 -19.86 20.13 2.98
C GLU A 44 -19.85 21.64 3.18
N ASP A 45 -18.82 22.18 3.83
CA ASP A 45 -18.66 23.60 4.08
C ASP A 45 -18.10 24.40 2.88
N GLY A 46 -17.92 23.72 1.73
CA GLY A 46 -17.42 24.30 0.49
C GLY A 46 -15.90 24.37 0.37
N SER A 47 -15.15 24.00 1.42
CA SER A 47 -13.70 23.80 1.33
C SER A 47 -13.37 22.52 0.55
N PHE A 48 -12.08 22.28 0.27
CA PHE A 48 -11.64 21.09 -0.44
C PHE A 48 -10.53 20.38 0.31
N ASN A 49 -10.41 19.07 0.09
CA ASN A 49 -9.27 18.27 0.49
C ASN A 49 -8.46 17.90 -0.75
N LEU A 50 -7.21 18.31 -0.82
CA LEU A 50 -6.26 17.79 -1.79
C LEU A 50 -5.65 16.51 -1.25
N VAL A 51 -5.76 15.42 -2.01
CA VAL A 51 -5.42 14.07 -1.58
C VAL A 51 -4.12 13.63 -2.23
N PHE A 52 -3.20 13.12 -1.43
CA PHE A 52 -1.89 12.69 -1.88
C PHE A 52 -1.61 11.24 -1.49
N GLY A 53 -0.78 10.62 -2.30
CA GLY A 53 -0.21 9.30 -2.08
C GLY A 53 1.23 9.26 -2.56
N TYR A 54 1.83 8.08 -2.64
CA TYR A 54 3.19 7.93 -3.15
C TYR A 54 3.44 6.53 -3.72
N MET A 55 4.52 6.40 -4.50
CA MET A 55 5.08 5.15 -4.94
C MET A 55 6.51 5.01 -4.41
N ASN A 56 6.70 4.16 -3.42
CA ASN A 56 8.01 3.68 -3.02
C ASN A 56 8.40 2.54 -3.95
N ARG A 57 9.42 2.72 -4.77
CA ARG A 57 9.82 1.74 -5.80
C ARG A 57 10.45 0.48 -5.25
N ASN A 58 10.77 0.47 -3.94
CA ASN A 58 11.31 -0.69 -3.25
C ASN A 58 10.20 -1.70 -2.89
N TRP A 59 10.56 -2.97 -2.87
CA TRP A 59 9.66 -4.03 -2.41
C TRP A 59 9.74 -4.28 -0.91
N GLN A 60 10.87 -3.99 -0.27
CA GLN A 60 11.10 -4.27 1.14
C GLN A 60 11.55 -3.04 1.94
N GLU A 61 12.26 -2.11 1.31
CA GLU A 61 12.80 -0.96 2.03
C GLU A 61 11.70 0.05 2.38
N GLN A 62 11.58 0.34 3.66
CA GLN A 62 10.85 1.46 4.20
C GLN A 62 11.82 2.63 4.38
N LEU A 63 11.36 3.85 4.15
CA LEU A 63 12.20 5.04 4.22
C LEU A 63 11.63 6.04 5.21
N ASN A 64 12.49 6.59 6.05
CA ASN A 64 12.14 7.70 6.93
C ASN A 64 12.64 9.01 6.35
N VAL A 65 11.74 9.96 6.13
CA VAL A 65 12.04 11.31 5.63
C VAL A 65 11.33 12.31 6.53
N PRO A 66 12.05 12.87 7.52
CA PRO A 66 11.44 13.83 8.45
C PRO A 66 10.96 15.09 7.72
N ILE A 67 9.99 15.78 8.33
CA ILE A 67 9.51 17.07 7.84
C ILE A 67 10.68 18.06 7.79
N GLY A 68 10.82 18.74 6.66
CA GLY A 68 11.90 19.67 6.42
C GLY A 68 12.19 19.81 4.93
N PRO A 69 13.41 20.24 4.52
CA PRO A 69 13.73 20.45 3.12
C PRO A 69 13.53 19.23 2.21
N GLY A 70 13.67 18.01 2.78
CA GLY A 70 13.48 16.75 2.05
C GLY A 70 12.05 16.23 2.04
N ASN A 71 11.14 16.82 2.82
CA ASN A 71 9.73 16.41 2.89
C ASN A 71 8.90 17.62 3.33
N ASN A 72 8.42 18.39 2.38
CA ASN A 72 7.66 19.60 2.66
C ASN A 72 6.53 19.83 1.67
N ILE A 73 5.55 20.61 2.11
CA ILE A 73 4.43 21.05 1.28
C ILE A 73 4.45 22.58 1.20
N SER A 74 4.23 23.12 0.03
CA SER A 74 4.15 24.57 -0.21
C SER A 74 3.02 24.91 -1.17
N PRO A 75 2.42 26.12 -1.05
CA PRO A 75 2.65 27.15 -0.04
C PRO A 75 2.12 26.77 1.34
N GLY A 76 2.58 27.48 2.37
CA GLY A 76 2.18 27.30 3.75
C GLY A 76 3.28 26.67 4.62
N PRO A 77 2.95 26.14 5.80
CA PRO A 77 3.93 25.46 6.66
C PRO A 77 4.44 24.18 5.99
N ALA A 78 5.70 23.84 6.26
CA ALA A 78 6.32 22.65 5.70
C ALA A 78 5.58 21.35 6.10
N ASP A 79 5.03 21.33 7.30
CA ASP A 79 4.16 20.25 7.80
C ASP A 79 2.69 20.58 7.54
N GLN A 80 2.06 19.79 6.71
CA GLN A 80 0.62 19.86 6.43
C GLN A 80 -0.04 18.47 6.50
N GLY A 81 0.52 17.57 7.34
CA GLY A 81 -0.07 16.27 7.61
C GLY A 81 0.53 15.11 6.81
N GLN A 82 1.58 15.34 6.00
CA GLN A 82 2.22 14.28 5.21
C GLN A 82 2.95 13.26 6.09
N PRO A 83 3.11 11.99 5.61
CA PRO A 83 3.85 10.95 6.32
C PRO A 83 5.34 11.27 6.37
N THR A 84 6.03 10.77 7.41
CA THR A 84 7.50 10.73 7.47
C THR A 84 8.04 9.32 7.30
N HIS A 85 7.21 8.29 7.46
CA HIS A 85 7.54 6.90 7.24
C HIS A 85 6.87 6.38 5.97
N LEU A 86 7.66 5.89 5.02
CA LEU A 86 7.21 5.59 3.67
C LEU A 86 7.28 4.08 3.41
N LEU A 87 6.11 3.44 3.44
CA LEU A 87 5.94 2.00 3.22
C LEU A 87 6.29 1.59 1.78
N PRO A 88 6.70 0.34 1.54
CA PRO A 88 7.01 -0.18 0.22
C PRO A 88 5.84 -0.06 -0.77
N ARG A 89 6.16 0.02 -2.07
CA ARG A 89 5.25 -0.01 -3.22
C ARG A 89 4.23 1.14 -3.24
N ARG A 90 3.08 0.94 -3.88
CA ARG A 90 2.05 1.96 -4.07
C ARG A 90 1.25 2.19 -2.79
N ASN A 91 1.12 3.43 -2.39
CA ASN A 91 0.29 3.89 -1.28
C ASN A 91 -0.58 5.04 -1.79
N ARG A 92 -1.85 4.73 -2.08
CA ARG A 92 -2.85 5.70 -2.54
C ARG A 92 -3.57 6.33 -1.38
N TYR A 93 -4.03 7.58 -1.58
CA TYR A 93 -4.91 8.27 -0.64
C TYR A 93 -4.37 8.28 0.79
N VAL A 94 -3.08 8.63 0.94
CA VAL A 94 -2.35 8.48 2.21
C VAL A 94 -2.69 9.60 3.18
N PHE A 95 -2.82 10.82 2.68
CA PHE A 95 -3.17 11.98 3.51
C PHE A 95 -3.91 13.04 2.69
N LYS A 96 -4.58 13.93 3.42
CA LYS A 96 -5.38 15.00 2.85
C LYS A 96 -4.91 16.33 3.40
N VAL A 97 -4.79 17.32 2.53
CA VAL A 97 -4.52 18.72 2.92
C VAL A 97 -5.76 19.55 2.61
N ARG A 98 -6.33 20.13 3.64
CA ARG A 98 -7.51 20.98 3.49
C ARG A 98 -7.10 22.34 2.94
N VAL A 99 -7.81 22.80 1.91
CA VAL A 99 -7.68 24.12 1.31
C VAL A 99 -9.01 24.85 1.32
N PRO A 100 -9.03 26.21 1.40
CA PRO A 100 -10.26 26.96 1.52
C PRO A 100 -11.09 26.94 0.22
N ALA A 101 -12.35 27.35 0.31
CA ALA A 101 -13.27 27.41 -0.82
C ALA A 101 -12.81 28.33 -1.97
N ASP A 102 -12.04 29.34 -1.65
CA ASP A 102 -11.44 30.30 -2.61
C ASP A 102 -10.05 29.89 -3.09
N PHE A 103 -9.68 28.62 -2.95
CA PHE A 103 -8.37 28.13 -3.41
C PHE A 103 -8.14 28.38 -4.90
N GLY A 104 -9.17 28.23 -5.74
CA GLY A 104 -9.14 28.56 -7.17
C GLY A 104 -8.09 27.78 -7.96
N ASP A 105 -7.35 28.48 -8.82
CA ASP A 105 -6.33 27.88 -9.70
C ASP A 105 -4.94 27.77 -9.05
N LYS A 106 -4.85 27.91 -7.74
CA LYS A 106 -3.58 27.74 -7.01
C LYS A 106 -3.15 26.27 -7.01
N GLU A 107 -1.86 26.07 -6.76
CA GLU A 107 -1.26 24.74 -6.60
C GLU A 107 -0.72 24.56 -5.19
N LEU A 108 -0.86 23.35 -4.67
CA LEU A 108 -0.19 22.86 -3.48
C LEU A 108 0.83 21.80 -3.89
N VAL A 109 2.09 21.98 -3.56
CA VAL A 109 3.18 21.14 -4.04
C VAL A 109 3.79 20.36 -2.90
N TRP A 110 3.68 19.02 -2.93
CA TRP A 110 4.42 18.15 -2.04
C TRP A 110 5.75 17.76 -2.67
N THR A 111 6.85 18.18 -2.04
CA THR A 111 8.22 17.88 -2.46
C THR A 111 8.82 16.82 -1.56
N LEU A 112 9.39 15.78 -2.17
CA LEU A 112 10.00 14.65 -1.48
C LEU A 112 11.38 14.35 -2.07
N THR A 113 12.41 14.31 -1.20
CA THR A 113 13.78 13.96 -1.58
C THR A 113 14.19 12.64 -0.92
N THR A 114 14.44 11.63 -1.73
CA THR A 114 14.87 10.30 -1.27
C THR A 114 15.98 9.77 -2.15
N LYS A 115 16.99 9.11 -1.55
CA LYS A 115 18.15 8.54 -2.29
C LYS A 115 18.80 9.56 -3.24
N GLY A 116 18.89 10.84 -2.82
CA GLY A 116 19.50 11.91 -3.61
C GLY A 116 18.66 12.43 -4.79
N LYS A 117 17.42 11.97 -4.93
CA LYS A 117 16.50 12.40 -5.98
C LYS A 117 15.32 13.15 -5.38
N THR A 118 15.05 14.34 -5.88
CA THR A 118 13.90 15.18 -5.53
C THR A 118 12.80 15.03 -6.57
N GLU A 119 11.60 14.73 -6.12
CA GLU A 119 10.39 14.65 -6.93
C GLU A 119 9.27 15.47 -6.27
N ALA A 120 8.29 15.91 -7.06
CA ALA A 120 7.19 16.73 -6.58
C ALA A 120 5.85 16.25 -7.15
N ALA A 121 4.79 16.40 -6.34
CA ALA A 121 3.41 16.20 -6.74
C ALA A 121 2.64 17.51 -6.61
N TYR A 122 1.87 17.86 -7.64
CA TYR A 122 1.17 19.15 -7.78
C TYR A 122 -0.34 18.92 -7.57
N GLY A 123 -0.86 19.43 -6.46
CA GLY A 123 -2.28 19.36 -6.12
C GLY A 123 -3.05 20.57 -6.64
N THR A 124 -4.11 20.35 -7.41
CA THR A 124 -4.95 21.39 -8.04
C THR A 124 -6.43 21.01 -7.95
N LEU A 125 -7.33 22.00 -8.15
CA LEU A 125 -8.78 21.74 -8.21
C LEU A 125 -9.28 21.51 -9.65
N ARG A 126 -8.45 21.01 -10.54
CA ARG A 126 -8.89 20.65 -11.90
C ARG A 126 -9.95 19.54 -11.85
N LEU A 127 -11.00 19.66 -12.64
CA LEU A 127 -12.14 18.74 -12.63
C LEU A 127 -11.75 17.29 -12.95
N ASP A 128 -10.72 17.10 -13.76
CA ASP A 128 -10.19 15.76 -14.12
C ASP A 128 -9.69 14.97 -12.89
N TYR A 129 -9.43 15.65 -11.78
CA TYR A 129 -8.94 15.06 -10.53
C TYR A 129 -9.98 15.01 -9.42
N MET A 130 -11.24 15.27 -9.72
CA MET A 130 -12.29 15.15 -8.71
C MET A 130 -12.47 13.71 -8.27
N LEU A 131 -12.44 13.48 -6.96
CA LEU A 131 -12.61 12.17 -6.33
C LEU A 131 -14.02 12.03 -5.77
N ASP A 132 -14.60 10.88 -6.03
CA ASP A 132 -15.77 10.35 -5.35
C ASP A 132 -15.53 8.87 -4.96
N TYR A 133 -16.46 8.25 -4.27
CA TYR A 133 -16.33 6.86 -3.86
C TYR A 133 -16.16 5.90 -5.04
N MET A 134 -16.76 6.20 -6.20
CA MET A 134 -16.62 5.34 -7.37
C MET A 134 -15.23 5.44 -7.99
N VAL A 135 -14.66 6.65 -8.04
CA VAL A 135 -13.28 6.86 -8.50
C VAL A 135 -12.31 6.16 -7.56
N ILE A 136 -12.45 6.36 -6.25
CA ILE A 136 -11.61 5.73 -5.23
C ILE A 136 -11.70 4.21 -5.34
N ALA A 137 -12.90 3.64 -5.38
CA ALA A 137 -13.10 2.21 -5.49
C ALA A 137 -12.52 1.62 -6.79
N SER A 138 -12.64 2.33 -7.92
CA SER A 138 -12.08 1.86 -9.19
C SER A 138 -10.55 1.86 -9.17
N GLU A 139 -9.92 2.88 -8.62
CA GLU A 139 -8.47 3.00 -8.51
C GLU A 139 -7.85 2.03 -7.48
N THR A 140 -8.58 1.74 -6.40
CA THR A 140 -8.14 0.79 -5.37
C THR A 140 -8.48 -0.66 -5.73
N GLY A 141 -9.20 -0.87 -6.80
CA GLY A 141 -9.44 -2.19 -7.35
C GLY A 141 -10.88 -2.51 -7.66
N ALA A 142 -11.89 -1.91 -7.03
CA ALA A 142 -13.31 -2.19 -7.23
C ALA A 142 -13.56 -3.62 -7.75
N LEU A 143 -12.93 -4.61 -7.14
CA LEU A 143 -12.81 -5.99 -7.60
C LEU A 143 -12.07 -6.14 -8.96
N GLY A 144 -11.31 -5.13 -9.41
CA GLY A 144 -10.53 -5.14 -10.66
C GLY A 144 -11.37 -5.21 -11.93
N ILE A 145 -12.68 -5.07 -11.82
CA ILE A 145 -13.59 -5.29 -12.97
C ILE A 145 -13.72 -4.03 -13.82
N GLY A 146 -13.37 -2.86 -13.26
CA GLY A 146 -13.54 -1.58 -13.96
C GLY A 146 -14.99 -1.25 -14.29
N VAL A 147 -15.95 -2.01 -13.74
CA VAL A 147 -17.37 -1.91 -14.02
C VAL A 147 -18.09 -1.48 -12.74
N SER A 148 -18.80 -0.38 -12.82
CA SER A 148 -19.70 0.06 -11.77
C SER A 148 -20.90 -0.91 -11.67
N THR A 149 -21.04 -1.55 -10.52
CA THR A 149 -22.20 -2.38 -10.18
C THR A 149 -23.12 -1.63 -9.22
N GLU A 150 -24.35 -2.10 -9.04
CA GLU A 150 -25.26 -1.54 -8.02
C GLU A 150 -24.60 -1.63 -6.63
N GLU A 151 -24.00 -2.77 -6.31
CA GLU A 151 -23.29 -3.02 -5.05
C GLU A 151 -22.11 -2.07 -4.85
N SER A 152 -21.24 -1.88 -5.86
CA SER A 152 -20.10 -0.95 -5.75
C SER A 152 -20.52 0.53 -5.63
N ARG A 153 -21.72 0.89 -6.11
CA ARG A 153 -22.26 2.25 -5.95
C ARG A 153 -22.93 2.46 -4.60
N ALA A 154 -23.43 1.39 -3.97
CA ALA A 154 -24.05 1.44 -2.65
C ALA A 154 -23.02 1.39 -1.52
N ASN A 155 -21.80 0.91 -1.81
CA ASN A 155 -20.72 0.76 -0.83
C ASN A 155 -20.37 2.09 -0.16
N ILE A 156 -20.23 2.07 1.15
CA ILE A 156 -19.74 3.18 1.99
C ILE A 156 -18.46 2.77 2.71
N PRO A 157 -17.56 3.73 3.04
CA PRO A 157 -16.33 3.39 3.76
C PRO A 157 -16.62 2.75 5.12
N PRO A 158 -15.81 1.76 5.55
CA PRO A 158 -15.94 1.19 6.89
C PRO A 158 -15.74 2.24 7.98
N THR A 159 -16.35 2.05 9.13
CA THR A 159 -16.20 2.92 10.29
C THR A 159 -15.17 2.31 11.25
N ILE A 160 -14.29 3.17 11.79
CA ILE A 160 -13.30 2.77 12.79
C ILE A 160 -13.53 3.55 14.07
N THR A 161 -13.58 2.84 15.19
CA THR A 161 -13.60 3.43 16.52
C THR A 161 -12.37 2.97 17.29
N LEU A 162 -11.42 3.89 17.52
CA LEU A 162 -10.27 3.62 18.38
C LEU A 162 -10.76 3.50 19.83
N MET A 163 -10.40 2.40 20.50
CA MET A 163 -10.70 2.19 21.91
C MET A 163 -9.61 2.83 22.78
N GLY A 164 -10.04 3.67 23.72
CA GLY A 164 -9.15 4.41 24.64
C GLY A 164 -8.57 5.69 24.03
N GLU A 165 -7.55 6.24 24.70
CA GLU A 165 -7.03 7.57 24.37
C GLU A 165 -6.26 7.60 23.04
N PRO A 166 -6.39 8.68 22.25
CA PRO A 166 -5.67 8.85 20.99
C PRO A 166 -4.19 9.21 21.18
N VAL A 167 -3.79 9.60 22.39
CA VAL A 167 -2.39 9.84 22.79
C VAL A 167 -2.04 8.93 23.94
N ARG A 168 -1.00 8.12 23.78
CA ARG A 168 -0.55 7.13 24.78
C ARG A 168 0.93 7.24 25.03
N THR A 169 1.37 6.69 26.16
CA THR A 169 2.78 6.57 26.53
C THR A 169 3.22 5.12 26.47
N ALA A 170 4.49 4.91 26.14
CA ALA A 170 5.14 3.61 26.12
C ALA A 170 6.57 3.72 26.65
N THR A 171 7.19 2.58 26.91
CA THR A 171 8.62 2.47 27.19
C THR A 171 9.26 1.54 26.16
N VAL A 172 10.47 1.86 25.72
CA VAL A 172 11.22 1.00 24.79
C VAL A 172 11.22 -0.46 25.28
N GLY A 173 10.92 -1.38 24.36
CA GLY A 173 10.86 -2.81 24.64
C GLY A 173 9.59 -3.28 25.34
N GLN A 174 8.72 -2.39 25.81
CA GLN A 174 7.44 -2.77 26.43
C GLN A 174 6.30 -2.69 25.41
N PRO A 175 5.46 -3.74 25.31
CA PRO A 175 4.34 -3.73 24.38
C PRO A 175 3.21 -2.80 24.85
N VAL A 176 2.61 -2.09 23.91
CA VAL A 176 1.36 -1.32 24.09
C VAL A 176 0.27 -1.99 23.29
N THR A 177 -0.88 -2.24 23.91
CA THR A 177 -2.03 -2.82 23.26
C THR A 177 -2.88 -1.73 22.58
N LEU A 178 -3.11 -1.86 21.28
CA LEU A 178 -4.10 -1.08 20.54
C LEU A 178 -5.31 -1.95 20.25
N VAL A 179 -6.49 -1.39 20.50
CA VAL A 179 -7.76 -2.00 20.18
C VAL A 179 -8.58 -1.02 19.35
N ALA A 180 -9.14 -1.48 18.25
CA ALA A 180 -10.09 -0.71 17.46
C ALA A 180 -11.24 -1.61 17.00
N HIS A 181 -12.45 -1.08 17.08
CA HIS A 181 -13.66 -1.71 16.59
C HIS A 181 -13.98 -1.17 15.20
N ILE A 182 -14.29 -2.07 14.26
CA ILE A 182 -14.71 -1.70 12.90
C ILE A 182 -16.08 -2.24 12.58
N THR A 183 -16.87 -1.43 11.87
CA THR A 183 -18.17 -1.81 11.29
C THR A 183 -18.18 -1.48 9.81
N ASP A 184 -18.98 -2.21 9.04
CA ASP A 184 -19.06 -2.11 7.59
C ASP A 184 -20.49 -2.46 7.12
N ASP A 185 -20.82 -2.08 5.91
CA ASP A 185 -22.09 -2.45 5.27
C ASP A 185 -22.04 -3.83 4.55
N ASP A 186 -20.95 -4.58 4.74
CA ASP A 186 -20.65 -5.85 4.07
C ASP A 186 -20.51 -5.74 2.53
N LEU A 187 -20.22 -4.54 2.03
CA LEU A 187 -19.97 -4.27 0.61
C LEU A 187 -18.50 -3.86 0.38
N PRO A 188 -17.94 -4.12 -0.78
CA PRO A 188 -18.41 -5.04 -1.82
C PRO A 188 -18.28 -6.49 -1.37
N ARG A 189 -19.25 -7.32 -1.69
CA ARG A 189 -19.23 -8.73 -1.28
C ARG A 189 -18.03 -9.45 -1.86
N VAL A 190 -17.26 -10.07 -0.99
CA VAL A 190 -16.14 -10.91 -1.41
C VAL A 190 -16.70 -12.13 -2.15
N GLY A 191 -16.42 -12.20 -3.46
CA GLY A 191 -16.80 -13.37 -4.25
C GLY A 191 -16.27 -14.66 -3.62
N ARG A 192 -17.10 -15.69 -3.51
CA ARG A 192 -16.66 -17.01 -3.02
C ARG A 192 -15.54 -17.50 -3.92
N ILE A 193 -14.33 -17.56 -3.39
CA ILE A 193 -13.21 -18.24 -4.05
C ILE A 193 -13.59 -19.72 -4.04
N ARG A 194 -13.98 -20.26 -5.21
CA ARG A 194 -14.18 -21.70 -5.32
C ARG A 194 -12.84 -22.36 -5.07
N PRO A 195 -12.77 -23.33 -4.12
CA PRO A 195 -11.56 -24.14 -3.99
C PRO A 195 -11.29 -24.83 -5.32
N PRO A 196 -10.01 -25.11 -5.65
CA PRO A 196 -9.70 -25.94 -6.81
C PRO A 196 -10.54 -27.22 -6.73
N ARG A 197 -11.16 -27.62 -7.82
CA ARG A 197 -11.82 -28.94 -7.88
C ARG A 197 -10.73 -29.98 -7.62
N GLU A 198 -10.89 -30.76 -6.57
CA GLU A 198 -10.13 -31.99 -6.40
C GLU A 198 -10.46 -32.89 -7.61
N SER A 199 -9.47 -33.16 -8.41
CA SER A 199 -9.60 -34.15 -9.50
C SER A 199 -9.03 -35.46 -9.00
N ASP A 200 -9.84 -36.52 -8.97
CA ASP A 200 -9.44 -37.85 -8.58
C ASP A 200 -8.50 -38.56 -9.58
N GLY A 201 -7.96 -37.84 -10.53
CA GLY A 201 -7.06 -38.35 -11.55
C GLY A 201 -5.66 -37.75 -11.52
N PRO A 202 -4.67 -38.37 -12.17
CA PRO A 202 -3.34 -37.82 -12.29
C PRO A 202 -3.42 -36.45 -12.96
N PRO A 203 -2.59 -35.46 -12.53
CA PRO A 203 -2.62 -34.11 -13.06
C PRO A 203 -2.32 -34.12 -14.57
N THR A 204 -3.34 -33.93 -15.37
CA THR A 204 -3.19 -33.73 -16.81
C THR A 204 -2.96 -32.24 -17.05
N LEU A 205 -1.77 -31.90 -17.58
CA LEU A 205 -1.47 -30.55 -18.06
C LEU A 205 -2.39 -30.22 -19.25
N ASN A 206 -3.36 -29.37 -19.01
CA ASN A 206 -4.18 -28.84 -20.11
C ASN A 206 -3.86 -27.36 -20.33
N ALA A 207 -4.18 -26.83 -21.50
CA ALA A 207 -3.88 -25.46 -21.89
C ALA A 207 -4.50 -24.41 -20.94
N SER A 208 -5.54 -24.75 -20.18
CA SER A 208 -6.16 -23.85 -19.19
C SER A 208 -5.28 -23.66 -17.94
N GLN A 209 -4.46 -24.64 -17.62
CA GLN A 209 -3.54 -24.59 -16.47
C GLN A 209 -2.29 -23.72 -16.77
N LEU A 210 -2.01 -23.49 -18.06
CA LEU A 210 -0.93 -22.61 -18.54
C LEU A 210 -1.36 -21.14 -18.60
N ARG A 211 -2.62 -20.84 -18.31
CA ARG A 211 -3.09 -19.44 -18.23
C ARG A 211 -2.98 -18.94 -16.80
N PRO A 212 -2.52 -17.69 -16.62
CA PRO A 212 -2.54 -17.08 -15.29
C PRO A 212 -3.95 -17.12 -14.70
N PRO A 213 -4.12 -17.37 -13.39
CA PRO A 213 -5.42 -17.31 -12.78
C PRO A 213 -6.03 -15.91 -12.95
N ALA A 214 -7.33 -15.86 -13.26
CA ALA A 214 -8.05 -14.60 -13.29
C ALA A 214 -8.05 -13.97 -11.89
N ARG A 215 -7.63 -12.71 -11.80
CA ARG A 215 -7.64 -11.91 -10.57
C ARG A 215 -8.56 -10.71 -10.78
N PHE A 216 -9.47 -10.47 -9.87
CA PHE A 216 -10.32 -9.28 -9.92
C PHE A 216 -9.51 -8.02 -9.63
N THR A 217 -8.56 -8.13 -8.69
CA THR A 217 -7.70 -7.02 -8.31
C THR A 217 -6.27 -7.54 -8.22
N VAL A 218 -5.37 -6.88 -8.95
CA VAL A 218 -3.94 -7.23 -8.89
C VAL A 218 -3.36 -6.65 -7.62
N GLN A 219 -2.69 -7.51 -6.83
CA GLN A 219 -1.91 -7.11 -5.65
C GLN A 219 -2.73 -6.48 -4.51
N LYS A 220 -4.05 -6.63 -4.52
CA LYS A 220 -4.92 -6.17 -3.43
C LYS A 220 -5.66 -7.33 -2.78
N VAL A 221 -5.88 -7.22 -1.47
CA VAL A 221 -6.74 -8.13 -0.70
C VAL A 221 -8.16 -7.57 -0.72
N ASN A 222 -9.15 -8.37 -1.04
CA ASN A 222 -10.54 -7.98 -1.01
C ASN A 222 -11.20 -8.36 0.32
N GLY A 223 -12.13 -7.52 0.75
CA GLY A 223 -12.93 -7.67 1.96
C GLY A 223 -12.33 -7.00 3.19
N LEU A 224 -13.19 -6.74 4.14
CA LEU A 224 -12.93 -5.93 5.33
C LEU A 224 -11.73 -6.42 6.14
N HIS A 225 -10.82 -5.53 6.47
CA HIS A 225 -9.70 -5.77 7.37
C HIS A 225 -9.14 -4.45 7.92
N LEU A 226 -8.65 -4.48 9.16
CA LEU A 226 -7.94 -3.37 9.78
C LEU A 226 -6.44 -3.68 9.80
N SER A 227 -5.63 -2.78 9.26
CA SER A 227 -4.17 -2.87 9.26
C SER A 227 -3.57 -1.67 9.96
N TRP A 228 -2.66 -1.91 10.93
CA TRP A 228 -1.89 -0.87 11.58
C TRP A 228 -0.52 -0.71 10.93
N PHE A 229 -0.04 0.53 10.84
CA PHE A 229 1.29 0.84 10.31
C PHE A 229 1.83 2.15 10.88
N VAL A 230 3.14 2.33 10.77
CA VAL A 230 3.78 3.60 11.13
C VAL A 230 3.48 4.63 10.05
N PHE A 231 2.87 5.74 10.42
CA PHE A 231 2.64 6.88 9.55
C PHE A 231 3.71 7.95 9.73
N ARG A 232 4.12 8.19 11.00
CA ARG A 232 5.25 9.03 11.36
C ARG A 232 6.04 8.37 12.48
N GLY A 233 7.36 8.41 12.38
CA GLY A 233 8.30 7.83 13.34
C GLY A 233 9.67 7.65 12.71
N GLU A 234 10.69 7.47 13.55
CA GLU A 234 12.08 7.41 13.09
C GLU A 234 12.61 5.97 12.96
N SER A 235 11.91 5.00 13.53
CA SER A 235 12.34 3.60 13.50
C SER A 235 11.21 2.65 13.15
N GLU A 236 11.60 1.42 12.83
CA GLU A 236 10.68 0.31 12.66
C GLU A 236 9.99 -0.02 13.98
N VAL A 237 8.77 -0.49 13.88
CA VAL A 237 7.89 -0.85 15.00
C VAL A 237 7.45 -2.29 14.80
N LYS A 238 7.50 -3.09 15.86
CA LYS A 238 7.07 -4.47 15.82
C LYS A 238 5.61 -4.57 16.21
N PHE A 239 4.82 -5.18 15.34
CA PHE A 239 3.41 -5.52 15.59
C PHE A 239 3.24 -7.01 15.87
N ASP A 240 2.36 -7.35 16.82
CA ASP A 240 1.94 -8.72 17.11
C ASP A 240 0.41 -8.78 17.28
N PRO A 241 -0.33 -9.47 16.38
CA PRO A 241 0.16 -10.17 15.20
C PRO A 241 0.79 -9.24 14.15
N PRO A 242 1.70 -9.79 13.30
CA PRO A 242 2.29 -9.04 12.19
C PRO A 242 1.21 -8.45 11.29
N GLN A 243 1.34 -7.16 10.98
CA GLN A 243 0.37 -6.46 10.16
C GLN A 243 0.58 -6.71 8.68
N ILE A 244 -0.51 -6.79 7.94
CA ILE A 244 -0.50 -6.95 6.49
C ILE A 244 -0.96 -5.65 5.83
N LYS A 245 -0.35 -5.32 4.71
CA LYS A 245 -0.77 -4.21 3.87
C LYS A 245 -1.80 -4.71 2.86
N THR A 246 -3.09 -4.43 3.10
CA THR A 246 -4.19 -4.98 2.30
C THR A 246 -4.33 -4.34 0.93
N TRP A 247 -3.89 -3.09 0.76
CA TRP A 247 -4.05 -2.31 -0.47
C TRP A 247 -2.96 -2.54 -1.52
N GLU A 248 -1.88 -3.23 -1.16
CA GLU A 248 -0.79 -3.58 -2.08
C GLU A 248 -0.02 -4.78 -1.54
N ASP A 249 0.01 -5.87 -2.29
CA ASP A 249 0.76 -7.08 -1.91
C ASP A 249 2.26 -6.88 -2.10
N THR A 250 2.99 -6.78 -1.01
CA THR A 250 4.45 -6.61 -0.98
C THR A 250 5.22 -7.90 -0.72
N ARG A 251 4.55 -9.06 -0.66
CA ARG A 251 5.23 -10.35 -0.48
C ARG A 251 6.19 -10.64 -1.63
N THR A 252 7.27 -11.35 -1.33
CA THR A 252 8.23 -11.79 -2.36
C THR A 252 7.52 -12.58 -3.47
N GLY A 253 7.74 -12.16 -4.73
CA GLY A 253 7.11 -12.79 -5.90
C GLY A 253 5.64 -12.39 -6.15
N ALA A 254 5.07 -11.47 -5.38
CA ALA A 254 3.69 -11.00 -5.56
C ALA A 254 3.41 -10.37 -6.93
N ASN A 255 4.45 -9.87 -7.63
CA ASN A 255 4.36 -9.37 -9.00
C ASN A 255 4.17 -10.48 -10.05
N SER A 256 4.33 -11.75 -9.68
CA SER A 256 4.05 -12.87 -10.57
C SER A 256 2.55 -13.08 -10.75
N PRO A 257 2.03 -13.28 -11.96
CA PRO A 257 0.63 -13.64 -12.16
C PRO A 257 0.28 -15.01 -11.55
N TRP A 258 1.28 -15.82 -11.24
CA TRP A 258 1.16 -17.15 -10.62
C TRP A 258 1.33 -17.13 -9.09
N ALA A 259 1.59 -15.95 -8.48
CA ALA A 259 1.72 -15.86 -7.03
C ALA A 259 0.42 -16.35 -6.35
N PRO A 260 0.52 -17.05 -5.21
CA PRO A 260 -0.65 -17.42 -4.43
C PRO A 260 -1.50 -16.19 -4.10
N LEU A 261 -2.82 -16.37 -4.06
CA LEU A 261 -3.72 -15.27 -3.68
C LEU A 261 -3.30 -14.69 -2.32
N PHE A 262 -3.27 -13.37 -2.26
CA PHE A 262 -3.12 -12.65 -1.00
C PHE A 262 -4.46 -12.67 -0.27
N ARG A 263 -4.50 -13.37 0.87
CA ARG A 263 -5.71 -13.49 1.68
C ARG A 263 -5.54 -12.72 2.96
N ARG A 264 -6.56 -11.95 3.34
CA ARG A 264 -6.62 -11.33 4.64
C ARG A 264 -6.92 -12.37 5.73
N PRO A 265 -6.52 -12.13 6.99
CA PRO A 265 -7.05 -12.85 8.13
C PRO A 265 -8.58 -12.70 8.23
N PRO A 266 -9.29 -13.62 8.87
CA PRO A 266 -10.72 -13.46 9.12
C PRO A 266 -11.00 -12.20 9.95
N VAL A 267 -12.17 -11.60 9.73
CA VAL A 267 -12.66 -10.53 10.60
C VAL A 267 -13.03 -11.16 11.95
N PRO A 268 -12.62 -10.58 13.09
CA PRO A 268 -13.10 -11.00 14.40
C PRO A 268 -14.62 -10.93 14.49
N GLU A 269 -15.26 -11.89 15.17
CA GLU A 269 -16.74 -11.97 15.25
C GLU A 269 -17.37 -10.76 15.94
N ASP A 270 -16.64 -10.15 16.87
CA ASP A 270 -17.03 -8.94 17.60
C ASP A 270 -16.61 -7.63 16.89
N GLY A 271 -15.95 -7.74 15.75
CA GLY A 271 -15.41 -6.57 15.02
C GLY A 271 -14.22 -5.89 15.71
N GLU A 272 -13.69 -6.45 16.82
CA GLU A 272 -12.57 -5.88 17.56
C GLU A 272 -11.23 -6.41 17.07
N TYR A 273 -10.38 -5.51 16.62
CA TYR A 273 -9.00 -5.81 16.23
C TYR A 273 -8.04 -5.38 17.33
N THR A 274 -7.36 -6.35 17.91
CA THR A 274 -6.34 -6.13 18.93
C THR A 274 -4.94 -6.39 18.37
N VAL A 275 -4.01 -5.48 18.63
CA VAL A 275 -2.60 -5.61 18.26
C VAL A 275 -1.71 -5.12 19.40
N GLN A 276 -0.61 -5.81 19.63
CA GLN A 276 0.46 -5.33 20.50
C GLN A 276 1.53 -4.65 19.65
N VAL A 277 2.03 -3.52 20.13
CA VAL A 277 3.01 -2.69 19.43
C VAL A 277 4.21 -2.48 20.34
N THR A 278 5.40 -2.84 19.86
CA THR A 278 6.66 -2.67 20.60
C THR A 278 7.60 -1.79 19.80
N PHE A 279 8.23 -0.85 20.51
CA PHE A 279 9.14 0.15 19.95
C PHE A 279 10.57 -0.13 20.40
N ASP A 280 11.51 -0.05 19.46
CA ASP A 280 12.94 -0.30 19.73
C ASP A 280 13.70 1.00 20.04
N GLN A 281 13.13 2.17 19.76
CA GLN A 281 13.74 3.47 19.98
C GLN A 281 12.76 4.43 20.67
N PRO A 282 13.25 5.32 21.55
CA PRO A 282 12.43 6.38 22.11
C PRO A 282 12.07 7.41 21.02
N GLY A 283 10.95 8.11 21.19
CA GLY A 283 10.48 9.12 20.24
C GLY A 283 8.98 9.26 20.24
N THR A 284 8.47 10.05 19.31
CA THR A 284 7.03 10.21 19.09
C THR A 284 6.65 9.54 17.77
N TYR A 285 5.73 8.59 17.86
CA TYR A 285 5.22 7.83 16.73
C TYR A 285 3.76 8.17 16.50
N LEU A 286 3.40 8.36 15.24
CA LEU A 286 2.01 8.36 14.81
C LEU A 286 1.74 7.05 14.08
N LEU A 287 0.93 6.20 14.68
CA LEU A 287 0.47 4.96 14.08
C LEU A 287 -0.90 5.20 13.46
N ARG A 288 -1.09 4.68 12.25
CA ARG A 288 -2.37 4.74 11.54
C ARG A 288 -2.97 3.35 11.41
N GLY A 289 -4.24 3.22 11.79
CA GLY A 289 -5.07 2.07 11.50
C GLY A 289 -5.93 2.37 10.28
N ARG A 290 -5.80 1.55 9.22
CA ARG A 290 -6.63 1.63 8.02
C ARG A 290 -7.57 0.44 7.97
N ALA A 291 -8.87 0.68 8.04
CA ALA A 291 -9.89 -0.28 7.65
C ALA A 291 -10.13 -0.17 6.15
N ASP A 292 -10.08 -1.30 5.45
CA ASP A 292 -10.24 -1.38 3.99
C ASP A 292 -11.18 -2.56 3.70
N ASP A 293 -12.28 -2.32 2.98
CA ASP A 293 -13.26 -3.33 2.59
C ASP A 293 -12.96 -3.99 1.24
N GLY A 294 -11.91 -3.49 0.57
CA GLY A 294 -11.52 -3.92 -0.78
C GLY A 294 -11.91 -2.89 -1.85
N GLY A 295 -12.84 -2.00 -1.59
CA GLY A 295 -13.27 -0.89 -2.45
C GLY A 295 -12.90 0.46 -1.85
N LEU A 296 -13.35 0.69 -0.63
CA LEU A 296 -13.18 1.94 0.11
C LEU A 296 -12.38 1.71 1.40
N TYR A 297 -12.02 2.79 2.06
CA TYR A 297 -11.23 2.72 3.29
C TYR A 297 -11.56 3.89 4.21
N ASN A 298 -11.22 3.74 5.47
CA ASN A 298 -11.18 4.81 6.45
C ASN A 298 -9.97 4.63 7.37
N ASP A 299 -9.48 5.74 7.93
CA ASP A 299 -8.26 5.77 8.75
C ASP A 299 -8.56 6.29 10.16
N THR A 300 -7.83 5.78 11.14
CA THR A 300 -7.75 6.34 12.50
C THR A 300 -6.29 6.44 12.93
N ASP A 301 -5.97 7.45 13.72
CA ASP A 301 -4.60 7.72 14.15
C ASP A 301 -4.47 7.60 15.67
N VAL A 302 -3.32 7.09 16.13
CA VAL A 302 -2.92 7.09 17.54
C VAL A 302 -1.48 7.57 17.66
N THR A 303 -1.24 8.51 18.57
CA THR A 303 0.10 9.00 18.88
C THR A 303 0.66 8.23 20.07
N ILE A 304 1.86 7.69 19.94
CA ILE A 304 2.58 6.99 21.01
C ILE A 304 3.86 7.76 21.34
N ILE A 305 3.96 8.22 22.59
CA ILE A 305 5.17 8.87 23.13
C ILE A 305 5.99 7.81 23.86
N VAL A 306 7.12 7.44 23.28
CA VAL A 306 7.97 6.35 23.77
C VAL A 306 9.15 6.92 24.57
N SER A 307 9.25 6.54 25.84
CA SER A 307 10.37 6.88 26.73
C SER A 307 11.48 5.83 26.65
N PRO A 308 12.75 6.19 26.93
CA PRO A 308 13.84 5.23 27.06
C PRO A 308 13.53 4.13 28.08
N ALA A 309 14.11 2.94 27.88
CA ALA A 309 14.05 1.90 28.91
C ALA A 309 14.73 2.39 30.20
N THR A 310 14.10 2.15 31.35
CA THR A 310 14.70 2.46 32.65
C THR A 310 15.84 1.46 32.89
N THR A 311 17.07 1.93 32.80
CA THR A 311 18.25 1.17 33.27
C THR A 311 18.26 1.25 34.79
N PHE A 312 17.99 0.16 35.48
CA PHE A 312 18.32 0.04 36.87
C PHE A 312 19.84 -0.22 36.98
N GLU A 313 20.59 0.77 37.50
CA GLU A 313 21.96 0.55 37.93
C GLU A 313 22.00 -0.24 39.24
#